data_6388430e3352540415dae15206cb2142
#
_entry.id   6388430e3352540415dae15206cb2142
#
_cell.length_a   1.000
_cell.length_b   1.000
_cell.length_c   1.000
_cell.angle_alpha   90.00
_cell.angle_beta   90.00
_cell.angle_gamma   90.00
#
_symmetry.space_group_name_H-M   'P 1'
#
loop_
_entity.id
_entity.type
_entity.pdbx_description
1 polymer ?
#
loop_
_entity_poly.entity_id
_entity_poly.type
_entity_poly.pdbx_seq_one_letter_code
_entity_poly.pdbx_strand_id
1 'polypeptide(L)'
;IEIAIATLATDRALLLLGVPGTAKSWVSEHLAAAISGDSMLVVQGTAGTAEETIRYGWNYAQLLAKGPSMGAVVPSPVMRAMQTGKLVRIEELTRIPAEVQDSFISLLSEKVLPIPELNEYVQASKGFNIIATANDRDRGVNELSSALKRRFNIVVLPLPDSVEEEVQIVETRVASLGRS
;
A
#
# COMPACT_ATOMS: atom_id res chain seq x y z
N ILE A 1 -6.89 -11.64 11.33
CA ILE A 1 -6.92 -10.18 11.58
C ILE A 1 -5.96 -9.80 12.70
N GLU A 2 -5.91 -10.50 13.83
CA GLU A 2 -5.03 -10.22 14.97
C GLU A 2 -3.55 -10.09 14.58
N ILE A 3 -3.03 -11.05 13.77
CA ILE A 3 -1.65 -11.01 13.26
C ILE A 3 -1.41 -9.74 12.41
N ALA A 4 -2.40 -9.33 11.60
CA ALA A 4 -2.30 -8.14 10.77
C ALA A 4 -2.22 -6.87 11.65
N ILE A 5 -3.06 -6.76 12.67
CA ILE A 5 -3.05 -5.65 13.63
C ILE A 5 -1.74 -5.63 14.40
N ALA A 6 -1.30 -6.79 14.92
CA ALA A 6 -0.02 -6.91 15.62
C ALA A 6 1.16 -6.50 14.73
N THR A 7 1.14 -6.86 13.45
CA THR A 7 2.15 -6.43 12.46
C THR A 7 2.18 -4.91 12.32
N LEU A 8 1.02 -4.28 12.13
CA LEU A 8 0.91 -2.84 11.91
C LEU A 8 1.23 -2.02 13.17
N ALA A 9 1.18 -2.64 14.35
CA ALA A 9 1.67 -2.05 15.59
C ALA A 9 3.21 -2.04 15.71
N THR A 10 3.91 -2.71 14.79
CA THR A 10 5.37 -2.70 14.69
C THR A 10 5.82 -1.84 13.50
N ASP A 11 7.14 -1.76 13.27
CA ASP A 11 7.70 -1.08 12.10
C ASP A 11 7.65 -1.91 10.80
N ARG A 12 7.10 -3.14 10.87
CA ARG A 12 7.01 -4.05 9.73
C ARG A 12 5.77 -3.75 8.88
N ALA A 13 5.95 -3.71 7.57
CA ALA A 13 4.84 -3.61 6.64
C ALA A 13 4.04 -4.93 6.57
N LEU A 14 2.77 -4.83 6.25
CA LEU A 14 1.85 -5.96 6.11
C LEU A 14 1.66 -6.29 4.63
N LEU A 15 1.82 -7.57 4.26
CA LEU A 15 1.42 -8.11 2.97
C LEU A 15 0.28 -9.11 3.15
N LEU A 16 -0.88 -8.78 2.62
CA LEU A 16 -2.03 -9.68 2.52
C LEU A 16 -1.92 -10.49 1.23
N LEU A 17 -1.71 -11.78 1.36
CA LEU A 17 -1.57 -12.72 0.25
C LEU A 17 -2.80 -13.64 0.18
N GLY A 18 -3.21 -14.03 -1.01
CA GLY A 18 -4.32 -14.98 -1.20
C GLY A 18 -4.80 -15.00 -2.63
N VAL A 19 -5.64 -15.97 -2.96
CA VAL A 19 -6.25 -16.07 -4.29
C VAL A 19 -7.21 -14.90 -4.55
N PRO A 20 -7.56 -14.61 -5.81
CA PRO A 20 -8.60 -13.64 -6.13
C PRO A 20 -9.91 -13.95 -5.39
N GLY A 21 -10.59 -12.91 -4.89
CA GLY A 21 -11.86 -13.08 -4.18
C GLY A 21 -11.78 -13.26 -2.66
N THR A 22 -10.59 -13.36 -2.06
CA THR A 22 -10.42 -13.49 -0.59
C THR A 22 -10.53 -12.16 0.19
N ALA A 23 -11.17 -11.14 -0.38
CA ALA A 23 -11.43 -9.85 0.25
C ALA A 23 -10.20 -9.09 0.76
N LYS A 24 -9.01 -9.31 0.19
CA LYS A 24 -7.75 -8.62 0.59
C LYS A 24 -7.88 -7.11 0.61
N SER A 25 -8.42 -6.53 -0.46
CA SER A 25 -8.59 -5.07 -0.58
C SER A 25 -9.59 -4.53 0.43
N TRP A 26 -10.65 -5.28 0.73
CA TRP A 26 -11.62 -4.91 1.76
C TRP A 26 -10.96 -4.91 3.15
N VAL A 27 -10.17 -5.93 3.47
CA VAL A 27 -9.42 -6.01 4.75
C VAL A 27 -8.41 -4.87 4.85
N SER A 28 -7.64 -4.60 3.77
CA SER A 28 -6.65 -3.51 3.76
C SER A 28 -7.30 -2.15 3.98
N GLU A 29 -8.45 -1.89 3.35
CA GLU A 29 -9.22 -0.66 3.49
C GLU A 29 -9.70 -0.44 4.93
N HIS A 30 -10.32 -1.46 5.52
CA HIS A 30 -10.86 -1.37 6.88
C HIS A 30 -9.76 -1.25 7.93
N LEU A 31 -8.63 -1.94 7.76
CA LEU A 31 -7.46 -1.78 8.63
C LEU A 31 -6.89 -0.37 8.54
N ALA A 32 -6.74 0.19 7.33
CA ALA A 32 -6.25 1.54 7.15
C ALA A 32 -7.19 2.58 7.77
N ALA A 33 -8.50 2.45 7.54
CA ALA A 33 -9.51 3.33 8.12
C ALA A 33 -9.51 3.25 9.66
N ALA A 34 -9.48 2.04 10.23
CA ALA A 34 -9.56 1.84 11.68
C ALA A 34 -8.30 2.33 12.42
N ILE A 35 -7.11 2.16 11.83
CA ILE A 35 -5.83 2.47 12.50
C ILE A 35 -5.42 3.92 12.28
N SER A 36 -5.56 4.45 11.06
CA SER A 36 -5.09 5.80 10.70
C SER A 36 -6.19 6.82 10.40
N GLY A 37 -7.46 6.40 10.51
CA GLY A 37 -8.63 7.26 10.23
C GLY A 37 -8.78 7.62 8.75
N ASP A 38 -8.07 6.94 7.85
CA ASP A 38 -8.03 7.26 6.43
C ASP A 38 -7.69 6.00 5.62
N SER A 39 -8.52 5.66 4.64
CA SER A 39 -8.30 4.54 3.72
C SER A 39 -8.06 4.99 2.27
N MET A 40 -8.04 6.32 2.02
CA MET A 40 -7.97 6.87 0.66
C MET A 40 -6.53 7.02 0.13
N LEU A 41 -5.52 6.87 1.00
CA LEU A 41 -4.13 6.83 0.57
C LEU A 41 -3.83 5.46 -0.04
N VAL A 42 -4.08 5.35 -1.34
CA VAL A 42 -3.98 4.08 -2.07
C VAL A 42 -3.22 4.24 -3.38
N VAL A 43 -2.39 3.25 -3.70
CA VAL A 43 -1.78 3.04 -5.01
C VAL A 43 -2.30 1.73 -5.56
N GLN A 44 -2.92 1.78 -6.75
CA GLN A 44 -3.32 0.58 -7.48
C GLN A 44 -2.16 0.12 -8.37
N GLY A 45 -1.62 -1.05 -8.08
CA GLY A 45 -0.55 -1.67 -8.87
C GLY A 45 -1.04 -2.13 -10.23
N THR A 46 -0.31 -1.78 -11.25
CA THR A 46 -0.50 -2.20 -12.64
C THR A 46 0.84 -2.38 -13.34
N ALA A 47 0.87 -3.03 -14.50
CA ALA A 47 2.08 -3.14 -15.32
C ALA A 47 2.61 -1.77 -15.82
N GLY A 48 1.77 -0.74 -15.81
CA GLY A 48 2.13 0.64 -16.18
C GLY A 48 2.40 1.56 -15.00
N THR A 49 2.46 1.03 -13.76
CA THR A 49 2.76 1.86 -12.58
C THR A 49 4.17 2.41 -12.69
N ALA A 50 4.26 3.73 -12.75
CA ALA A 50 5.54 4.45 -12.82
C ALA A 50 6.06 4.79 -11.42
N GLU A 51 7.36 5.08 -11.31
CA GLU A 51 8.02 5.40 -10.04
C GLU A 51 7.43 6.66 -9.38
N GLU A 52 6.99 7.63 -10.18
CA GLU A 52 6.35 8.86 -9.70
C GLU A 52 5.06 8.59 -8.94
N THR A 53 4.35 7.49 -9.26
CA THR A 53 3.14 7.07 -8.53
C THR A 53 3.46 6.65 -7.09
N ILE A 54 4.68 6.16 -6.86
CA ILE A 54 5.17 5.76 -5.53
C ILE A 54 5.85 6.91 -4.82
N ARG A 55 6.69 7.67 -5.51
CA ARG A 55 7.52 8.71 -4.91
C ARG A 55 6.82 10.08 -4.89
N TYR A 56 6.87 10.80 -5.97
CA TYR A 56 6.27 12.13 -6.18
C TYR A 56 6.32 12.47 -7.66
N GLY A 57 5.47 13.38 -8.07
CA GLY A 57 5.53 14.01 -9.38
C GLY A 57 5.92 15.48 -9.28
N TRP A 58 5.90 16.17 -10.42
CA TRP A 58 6.17 17.60 -10.50
C TRP A 58 4.97 18.37 -11.03
N ASN A 59 4.67 19.50 -10.42
CA ASN A 59 3.83 20.53 -11.02
C ASN A 59 4.68 21.29 -12.06
N TYR A 60 4.60 20.88 -13.31
CA TYR A 60 5.42 21.45 -14.39
C TYR A 60 5.21 22.93 -14.59
N ALA A 61 4.01 23.47 -14.35
CA ALA A 61 3.75 24.91 -14.44
C ALA A 61 4.56 25.67 -13.38
N GLN A 62 4.60 25.19 -12.15
CA GLN A 62 5.41 25.80 -11.10
C GLN A 62 6.92 25.58 -11.32
N LEU A 63 7.29 24.40 -11.79
CA LEU A 63 8.69 24.09 -12.11
C LEU A 63 9.26 25.02 -13.17
N LEU A 64 8.50 25.30 -14.23
CA LEU A 64 8.91 26.21 -15.29
C LEU A 64 8.91 27.67 -14.83
N ALA A 65 7.96 28.07 -13.97
CA ALA A 65 7.83 29.45 -13.53
C ALA A 65 8.84 29.86 -12.45
N LYS A 66 9.19 28.92 -11.54
CA LYS A 66 9.95 29.23 -10.30
C LYS A 66 11.17 28.33 -10.09
N GLY A 67 11.41 27.39 -10.99
CA GLY A 67 12.44 26.37 -10.84
C GLY A 67 12.07 25.28 -9.83
N PRO A 68 12.99 24.30 -9.61
CA PRO A 68 12.81 23.22 -8.66
C PRO A 68 12.66 23.74 -7.22
N SER A 69 11.58 23.31 -6.56
CA SER A 69 11.28 23.68 -5.16
C SER A 69 10.31 22.67 -4.55
N MET A 70 10.26 22.58 -3.23
CA MET A 70 9.27 21.75 -2.54
C MET A 70 7.82 22.16 -2.89
N GLY A 71 7.56 23.41 -3.21
CA GLY A 71 6.25 23.88 -3.68
C GLY A 71 5.85 23.33 -5.05
N ALA A 72 6.81 22.92 -5.89
CA ALA A 72 6.56 22.28 -7.18
C ALA A 72 6.43 20.76 -7.09
N VAL A 73 6.77 20.14 -5.95
CA VAL A 73 6.60 18.71 -5.73
C VAL A 73 5.12 18.37 -5.54
N VAL A 74 4.62 17.40 -6.29
CA VAL A 74 3.28 16.82 -6.14
C VAL A 74 3.42 15.49 -5.39
N PRO A 75 3.05 15.42 -4.13
CA PRO A 75 3.24 14.21 -3.33
C PRO A 75 2.33 13.07 -3.80
N SER A 76 2.90 11.88 -3.93
CA SER A 76 2.16 10.63 -4.13
C SER A 76 1.34 10.27 -2.88
N PRO A 77 0.43 9.27 -2.94
CA PRO A 77 -0.22 8.72 -1.75
C PRO A 77 0.79 8.22 -0.72
N VAL A 78 1.91 7.61 -1.15
CA VAL A 78 2.98 7.13 -0.26
C VAL A 78 3.65 8.30 0.46
N MET A 79 4.07 9.33 -0.28
CA MET A 79 4.69 10.52 0.30
C MET A 79 3.75 11.25 1.27
N ARG A 80 2.46 11.34 0.94
CA ARG A 80 1.45 11.91 1.84
C ARG A 80 1.31 11.10 3.13
N ALA A 81 1.27 9.76 3.01
CA ALA A 81 1.22 8.89 4.18
C ALA A 81 2.45 9.08 5.08
N MET A 82 3.65 9.19 4.49
CA MET A 82 4.89 9.48 5.23
C MET A 82 4.80 10.81 5.98
N GLN A 83 4.36 11.87 5.30
CA GLN A 83 4.26 13.22 5.88
C GLN A 83 3.23 13.30 7.02
N THR A 84 2.15 12.52 6.93
CA THR A 84 1.02 12.58 7.87
C THR A 84 1.02 11.46 8.92
N GLY A 85 1.97 10.52 8.85
CA GLY A 85 2.04 9.38 9.78
C GLY A 85 0.87 8.41 9.63
N LYS A 86 0.37 8.21 8.41
CA LYS A 86 -0.77 7.35 8.11
C LYS A 86 -0.36 6.06 7.43
N LEU A 87 -1.30 5.12 7.36
CA LEU A 87 -1.15 3.92 6.54
C LEU A 87 -1.41 4.26 5.08
N VAL A 88 -0.59 3.70 4.19
CA VAL A 88 -0.83 3.69 2.74
C VAL A 88 -1.09 2.27 2.28
N ARG A 89 -2.04 2.11 1.36
CA ARG A 89 -2.42 0.84 0.76
C ARG A 89 -1.77 0.71 -0.62
N ILE A 90 -1.11 -0.42 -0.86
CA ILE A 90 -0.55 -0.78 -2.17
C ILE A 90 -1.31 -2.01 -2.66
N GLU A 91 -2.31 -1.79 -3.48
CA GLU A 91 -3.13 -2.89 -4.02
C GLU A 91 -2.42 -3.53 -5.21
N GLU A 92 -2.47 -4.86 -5.28
CA GLU A 92 -1.84 -5.68 -6.34
C GLU A 92 -0.34 -5.39 -6.54
N LEU A 93 0.42 -5.39 -5.45
CA LEU A 93 1.86 -5.08 -5.44
C LEU A 93 2.66 -5.87 -6.50
N THR A 94 2.33 -7.13 -6.73
CA THR A 94 3.00 -8.00 -7.71
C THR A 94 2.75 -7.60 -9.17
N ARG A 95 1.78 -6.73 -9.46
CA ARG A 95 1.57 -6.19 -10.80
C ARG A 95 2.44 -4.97 -11.12
N ILE A 96 3.03 -4.36 -10.11
CA ILE A 96 3.99 -3.25 -10.27
C ILE A 96 5.27 -3.80 -10.91
N PRO A 97 5.87 -3.10 -11.89
CA PRO A 97 7.17 -3.50 -12.45
C PRO A 97 8.24 -3.70 -11.37
N ALA A 98 9.12 -4.69 -11.55
CA ALA A 98 10.10 -5.07 -10.53
C ALA A 98 11.04 -3.91 -10.15
N GLU A 99 11.47 -3.12 -11.13
CA GLU A 99 12.30 -1.93 -10.91
C GLU A 99 11.60 -0.87 -10.06
N VAL A 100 10.27 -0.73 -10.17
CA VAL A 100 9.48 0.19 -9.34
C VAL A 100 9.24 -0.39 -7.95
N GLN A 101 9.08 -1.72 -7.83
CA GLN A 101 8.97 -2.39 -6.53
C GLN A 101 10.22 -2.14 -5.66
N ASP A 102 11.40 -2.02 -6.25
CA ASP A 102 12.65 -1.78 -5.53
C ASP A 102 12.64 -0.44 -4.77
N SER A 103 11.87 0.54 -5.24
CA SER A 103 11.66 1.80 -4.51
C SER A 103 11.08 1.61 -3.10
N PHE A 104 10.32 0.54 -2.86
CA PHE A 104 9.80 0.21 -1.53
C PHE A 104 10.87 -0.30 -0.57
N ILE A 105 12.01 -0.81 -1.08
CA ILE A 105 13.07 -1.36 -0.22
C ILE A 105 13.63 -0.29 0.71
N SER A 106 14.02 0.85 0.16
CA SER A 106 14.53 1.99 0.94
C SER A 106 13.44 2.62 1.82
N LEU A 107 12.24 2.80 1.29
CA LEU A 107 11.09 3.32 2.03
C LEU A 107 10.77 2.50 3.29
N LEU A 108 10.81 1.17 3.18
CA LEU A 108 10.51 0.28 4.28
C LEU A 108 11.66 0.15 5.29
N SER A 109 12.92 0.27 4.82
CA SER A 109 14.10 0.14 5.67
C SER A 109 14.45 1.42 6.41
N GLU A 110 14.56 2.52 5.66
CA GLU A 110 15.07 3.79 6.16
C GLU A 110 13.96 4.75 6.57
N LYS A 111 12.71 4.46 6.13
CA LYS A 111 11.57 5.36 6.32
C LYS A 111 11.84 6.78 5.77
N VAL A 112 12.62 6.86 4.71
CA VAL A 112 13.05 8.10 4.05
C VAL A 112 12.73 8.03 2.57
N LEU A 113 12.23 9.12 2.02
CA LEU A 113 12.01 9.34 0.60
C LEU A 113 12.90 10.49 0.13
N PRO A 114 14.01 10.23 -0.60
CA PRO A 114 14.89 11.28 -1.08
C PRO A 114 14.24 12.04 -2.26
N ILE A 115 14.56 13.33 -2.34
CA ILE A 115 14.22 14.24 -3.45
C ILE A 115 15.55 14.80 -3.99
N PRO A 116 16.27 14.03 -4.82
CA PRO A 116 17.64 14.37 -5.23
C PRO A 116 17.73 15.71 -5.94
N GLU A 117 16.71 16.09 -6.71
CA GLU A 117 16.67 17.33 -7.46
C GLU A 117 16.69 18.59 -6.57
N LEU A 118 16.32 18.43 -5.30
CA LEU A 118 16.33 19.49 -4.31
C LEU A 118 17.42 19.33 -3.25
N ASN A 119 18.17 18.23 -3.31
CA ASN A 119 19.06 17.80 -2.21
C ASN A 119 18.32 17.73 -0.87
N GLU A 120 17.06 17.27 -0.90
CA GLU A 120 16.13 17.19 0.23
C GLU A 120 15.65 15.74 0.42
N TYR A 121 14.96 15.48 1.49
CA TYR A 121 14.27 14.21 1.73
C TYR A 121 13.03 14.40 2.60
N VAL A 122 12.10 13.44 2.52
CA VAL A 122 10.95 13.34 3.41
C VAL A 122 11.21 12.19 4.38
N GLN A 123 11.30 12.50 5.66
CA GLN A 123 11.31 11.51 6.74
C GLN A 123 9.89 11.13 7.10
N ALA A 124 9.61 9.83 7.25
CA ALA A 124 8.29 9.38 7.65
C ALA A 124 7.97 9.81 9.09
N SER A 125 6.79 10.37 9.25
CA SER A 125 6.20 10.68 10.56
C SER A 125 5.81 9.40 11.29
N LYS A 126 5.78 9.46 12.62
CA LYS A 126 5.35 8.32 13.46
C LYS A 126 3.95 7.87 13.07
N GLY A 127 3.76 6.58 12.92
CA GLY A 127 2.50 5.96 12.49
C GLY A 127 2.47 5.57 11.01
N PHE A 128 3.41 6.05 10.19
CA PHE A 128 3.52 5.61 8.81
C PHE A 128 3.83 4.12 8.72
N ASN A 129 3.03 3.41 7.94
CA ASN A 129 3.32 2.04 7.53
C ASN A 129 2.61 1.71 6.19
N ILE A 130 2.89 0.54 5.63
CA ILE A 130 2.36 0.06 4.37
C ILE A 130 1.54 -1.21 4.58
N ILE A 131 0.33 -1.23 3.99
CA ILE A 131 -0.44 -2.46 3.78
C ILE A 131 -0.42 -2.75 2.29
N ALA A 132 0.14 -3.88 1.90
CA ALA A 132 0.14 -4.33 0.52
C ALA A 132 -0.79 -5.53 0.34
N THR A 133 -1.35 -5.68 -0.86
CA THR A 133 -2.07 -6.87 -1.28
C THR A 133 -1.39 -7.51 -2.48
N ALA A 134 -1.43 -8.83 -2.57
CA ALA A 134 -0.95 -9.57 -3.74
C ALA A 134 -1.75 -10.84 -3.94
N ASN A 135 -1.82 -11.30 -5.17
CA ASN A 135 -2.41 -12.57 -5.53
C ASN A 135 -1.34 -13.66 -5.55
N ASP A 136 -1.65 -14.80 -4.96
CA ASP A 136 -0.72 -15.93 -4.84
C ASP A 136 -0.48 -16.68 -6.17
N ARG A 137 -1.43 -16.59 -7.13
CA ARG A 137 -1.45 -17.44 -8.32
C ARG A 137 -1.65 -16.70 -9.65
N ASP A 138 -1.50 -15.39 -9.72
CA ASP A 138 -1.66 -14.67 -10.99
C ASP A 138 -0.49 -15.00 -11.93
N ARG A 139 -0.83 -15.46 -13.14
CA ARG A 139 0.15 -15.60 -14.23
C ARG A 139 0.51 -14.23 -14.77
N GLY A 140 1.81 -13.99 -14.98
CA GLY A 140 2.31 -12.73 -15.54
C GLY A 140 2.49 -11.60 -14.53
N VAL A 141 2.53 -11.92 -13.23
CA VAL A 141 2.93 -11.00 -12.17
C VAL A 141 4.43 -11.05 -11.92
N ASN A 142 4.99 -9.94 -11.46
CA ASN A 142 6.37 -9.88 -11.05
C ASN A 142 6.52 -10.55 -9.68
N GLU A 143 7.47 -11.45 -9.55
CA GLU A 143 7.80 -11.99 -8.24
C GLU A 143 8.39 -10.90 -7.34
N LEU A 144 7.96 -10.89 -6.09
CA LEU A 144 8.59 -10.03 -5.09
C LEU A 144 10.01 -10.51 -4.83
N SER A 145 10.98 -9.61 -4.94
CA SER A 145 12.36 -9.91 -4.60
C SER A 145 12.47 -10.40 -3.15
N SER A 146 13.45 -11.24 -2.87
CA SER A 146 13.72 -11.71 -1.49
C SER A 146 14.01 -10.55 -0.54
N ALA A 147 14.63 -9.49 -1.06
CA ALA A 147 14.90 -8.26 -0.31
C ALA A 147 13.61 -7.56 0.11
N LEU A 148 12.62 -7.47 -0.78
CA LEU A 148 11.34 -6.86 -0.49
C LEU A 148 10.49 -7.76 0.44
N LYS A 149 10.43 -9.08 0.18
CA LYS A 149 9.71 -10.05 1.02
C LYS A 149 10.12 -9.98 2.50
N ARG A 150 11.42 -9.80 2.78
CA ARG A 150 11.93 -9.71 4.18
C ARG A 150 11.41 -8.50 4.96
N ARG A 151 10.89 -7.49 4.29
CA ARG A 151 10.39 -6.26 4.92
C ARG A 151 8.91 -6.31 5.24
N PHE A 152 8.21 -7.29 4.71
CA PHE A 152 6.82 -7.55 5.00
C PHE A 152 6.66 -8.71 6.00
N ASN A 153 5.66 -8.58 6.87
CA ASN A 153 5.02 -9.73 7.46
C ASN A 153 3.90 -10.19 6.53
N ILE A 154 3.92 -11.46 6.14
CA ILE A 154 2.96 -12.01 5.18
C ILE A 154 1.84 -12.68 5.95
N VAL A 155 0.61 -12.27 5.68
CA VAL A 155 -0.61 -12.91 6.18
C VAL A 155 -1.37 -13.47 4.99
N VAL A 156 -1.55 -14.78 4.98
CA VAL A 156 -2.32 -15.47 3.94
C VAL A 156 -3.79 -15.45 4.34
N LEU A 157 -4.65 -14.94 3.47
CA LEU A 157 -6.10 -14.98 3.62
C LEU A 157 -6.61 -16.26 2.92
N PRO A 158 -7.11 -17.25 3.65
CA PRO A 158 -7.64 -18.47 3.06
C PRO A 158 -8.98 -18.19 2.35
N LEU A 159 -9.39 -19.13 1.51
CA LEU A 159 -10.79 -19.24 1.08
C LEU A 159 -11.63 -19.72 2.27
N PRO A 160 -12.95 -19.48 2.26
CA PRO A 160 -13.87 -20.12 3.19
C PRO A 160 -13.72 -21.64 3.12
N ASP A 161 -13.80 -22.32 4.28
CA ASP A 161 -13.59 -23.76 4.37
C ASP A 161 -14.81 -24.55 3.89
N SER A 162 -15.99 -23.90 3.78
CA SER A 162 -17.24 -24.54 3.37
C SER A 162 -18.18 -23.56 2.64
N VAL A 163 -19.17 -24.14 1.93
CA VAL A 163 -20.24 -23.34 1.27
C VAL A 163 -21.10 -22.64 2.30
N GLU A 164 -21.28 -23.22 3.48
CA GLU A 164 -22.03 -22.63 4.58
C GLU A 164 -21.39 -21.34 5.08
N GLU A 165 -20.05 -21.29 5.17
CA GLU A 165 -19.31 -20.07 5.50
C GLU A 165 -19.46 -19.00 4.40
N GLU A 166 -19.41 -19.40 3.13
CA GLU A 166 -19.65 -18.46 2.03
C GLU A 166 -21.04 -17.84 2.11
N VAL A 167 -22.07 -18.66 2.35
CA VAL A 167 -23.44 -18.20 2.54
C VAL A 167 -23.55 -17.22 3.70
N GLN A 168 -22.93 -17.53 4.84
CA GLN A 168 -22.92 -16.67 6.02
C GLN A 168 -22.26 -15.32 5.76
N ILE A 169 -21.16 -15.29 5.00
CA ILE A 169 -20.49 -14.05 4.57
C ILE A 169 -21.44 -13.20 3.73
N VAL A 170 -22.12 -13.81 2.74
CA VAL A 170 -23.08 -13.12 1.86
C VAL A 170 -24.25 -12.57 2.67
N GLU A 171 -24.86 -13.38 3.53
CA GLU A 171 -25.98 -12.97 4.38
C GLU A 171 -25.62 -11.79 5.29
N THR A 172 -24.44 -11.85 5.94
CA THR A 172 -23.94 -10.78 6.80
C THR A 172 -23.76 -9.49 6.01
N ARG A 173 -23.24 -9.59 4.79
CA ARG A 173 -23.00 -8.44 3.91
C ARG A 173 -24.31 -7.81 3.43
N VAL A 174 -25.26 -8.63 2.98
CA VAL A 174 -26.59 -8.16 2.54
C VAL A 174 -27.34 -7.49 3.70
N ALA A 175 -27.32 -8.09 4.90
CA ALA A 175 -27.94 -7.52 6.08
C ALA A 175 -27.34 -6.15 6.47
N SER A 176 -26.05 -5.94 6.23
CA SER A 176 -25.39 -4.65 6.47
C SER A 176 -25.81 -3.57 5.46
N LEU A 177 -26.06 -3.94 4.20
CA LEU A 177 -26.51 -3.02 3.15
C LEU A 177 -27.96 -2.62 3.27
N GLY A 178 -28.82 -3.49 3.86
CA GLY A 178 -30.24 -3.20 4.09
C GLY A 178 -30.54 -2.31 5.30
N ARG A 179 -29.52 -1.89 6.05
CA ARG A 179 -29.63 -1.00 7.23
C ARG A 179 -29.11 0.42 6.99
N SER A 180 -28.70 0.73 5.78
CA SER A 180 -28.19 2.08 5.38
C SER A 180 -29.30 2.92 4.72
#